data_178884e59ebe615709011f33c0f6bbdd
#
_entry.id   178884e59ebe615709011f33c0f6bbdd
#
_cell.length_a   1.000
_cell.length_b   1.000
_cell.length_c   1.000
_cell.angle_alpha   90.00
_cell.angle_beta   90.00
_cell.angle_gamma   90.00
#
_symmetry.space_group_name_H-M   'P 1'
#
loop_
_entity.id
_entity.type
_entity.pdbx_description
1 polymer ?
#
loop_
_entity_poly.entity_id
_entity_poly.type
_entity_poly.pdbx_seq_one_letter_code
_entity_poly.pdbx_strand_id
1 'polypeptide(L)'
;MKKILLVLSFLAAGFANAEVDTAAVKEIYGKSCVFCHAANMPNMPKAGDVAAWEARLANGMDALVASVKNGKGAMPPKRICMTCTDEQYAALITYMASPQ
;
A
#
# COMPACT_ATOMS: atom_id res chain seq x y z
N MET A 1 -25.93 11.51 -50.45
CA MET A 1 -25.06 10.58 -49.76
C MET A 1 -24.83 11.04 -48.35
N LYS A 2 -25.53 10.44 -47.42
CA LYS A 2 -25.36 10.77 -46.00
C LYS A 2 -24.20 9.94 -45.46
N LYS A 3 -23.11 10.62 -45.12
CA LYS A 3 -22.00 9.97 -44.39
C LYS A 3 -22.44 9.81 -42.96
N ILE A 4 -22.69 8.58 -42.55
CA ILE A 4 -22.93 8.24 -41.17
C ILE A 4 -21.58 8.23 -40.49
N LEU A 5 -21.28 9.27 -39.69
CA LEU A 5 -20.15 9.26 -38.77
C LEU A 5 -20.54 8.34 -37.60
N LEU A 6 -20.02 7.13 -37.62
CA LEU A 6 -20.02 6.29 -36.42
C LEU A 6 -19.04 6.93 -35.45
N VAL A 7 -19.59 7.67 -34.50
CA VAL A 7 -18.83 8.07 -33.33
C VAL A 7 -18.68 6.82 -32.46
N LEU A 8 -17.53 6.16 -32.56
CA LEU A 8 -17.16 5.15 -31.60
C LEU A 8 -16.90 5.87 -30.27
N SER A 9 -17.92 5.88 -29.43
CA SER A 9 -17.72 6.26 -28.04
C SER A 9 -16.89 5.14 -27.41
N PHE A 10 -15.59 5.37 -27.30
CA PHE A 10 -14.75 4.61 -26.38
C PHE A 10 -15.22 4.94 -24.99
N LEU A 11 -16.10 4.12 -24.43
CA LEU A 11 -16.25 4.04 -22.99
C LEU A 11 -14.93 3.42 -22.49
N ALA A 12 -14.01 4.26 -22.05
CA ALA A 12 -12.99 3.81 -21.16
C ALA A 12 -13.71 3.34 -19.91
N ALA A 13 -13.97 2.04 -19.81
CA ALA A 13 -14.29 1.41 -18.55
C ALA A 13 -13.04 1.60 -17.69
N GLY A 14 -12.98 2.73 -16.96
CA GLY A 14 -12.01 2.93 -15.91
C GLY A 14 -12.17 1.75 -14.98
N PHE A 15 -11.14 0.92 -14.88
CA PHE A 15 -11.03 0.04 -13.74
C PHE A 15 -11.14 0.94 -12.53
N ALA A 16 -12.27 0.92 -11.85
CA ALA A 16 -12.38 1.47 -10.53
C ALA A 16 -11.58 0.56 -9.60
N ASN A 17 -10.25 0.65 -9.69
CA ASN A 17 -9.46 0.40 -8.53
C ASN A 17 -10.01 1.37 -7.50
N ALA A 18 -10.64 0.85 -6.46
CA ALA A 18 -10.94 1.64 -5.30
C ALA A 18 -9.59 2.20 -4.84
N GLU A 19 -9.25 3.40 -5.33
CA GLU A 19 -8.07 4.11 -4.89
C GLU A 19 -8.22 4.29 -3.39
N VAL A 20 -7.34 3.65 -2.65
CA VAL A 20 -7.29 3.84 -1.22
C VAL A 20 -6.93 5.31 -1.01
N ASP A 21 -7.82 6.04 -0.36
CA ASP A 21 -7.65 7.46 -0.10
C ASP A 21 -6.33 7.70 0.64
N THR A 22 -5.46 8.55 0.08
CA THR A 22 -4.17 8.90 0.67
C THR A 22 -4.32 9.47 2.08
N ALA A 23 -5.35 10.26 2.35
CA ALA A 23 -5.62 10.78 3.68
C ALA A 23 -5.97 9.66 4.68
N ALA A 24 -6.75 8.67 4.26
CA ALA A 24 -7.07 7.50 5.07
C ALA A 24 -5.83 6.64 5.34
N VAL A 25 -4.96 6.47 4.35
CA VAL A 25 -3.68 5.74 4.51
C VAL A 25 -2.78 6.42 5.55
N LYS A 26 -2.63 7.73 5.50
CA LYS A 26 -1.84 8.49 6.48
C LYS A 26 -2.42 8.37 7.89
N GLU A 27 -3.74 8.40 8.02
CA GLU A 27 -4.40 8.23 9.31
C GLU A 27 -4.15 6.84 9.89
N ILE A 28 -4.32 5.79 9.10
CA ILE A 28 -4.06 4.42 9.54
C ILE A 28 -2.59 4.23 9.91
N TYR A 29 -1.67 4.75 9.10
CA TYR A 29 -0.24 4.71 9.38
C TYR A 29 0.07 5.36 10.73
N GLY A 30 -0.47 6.54 10.99
CA GLY A 30 -0.25 7.28 12.23
C GLY A 30 -0.80 6.60 13.48
N LYS A 31 -1.76 5.69 13.32
CA LYS A 31 -2.37 4.92 14.42
C LYS A 31 -1.78 3.53 14.60
N SER A 32 -1.06 3.02 13.62
CA SER A 32 -0.61 1.62 13.63
C SER A 32 0.86 1.44 13.31
N CYS A 33 1.27 1.69 12.09
CA CYS A 33 2.61 1.35 11.59
C CYS A 33 3.73 2.24 12.15
N VAL A 34 3.40 3.49 12.48
CA VAL A 34 4.35 4.53 12.92
C VAL A 34 5.14 4.12 14.15
N PHE A 35 4.56 3.37 15.07
CA PHE A 35 5.19 3.01 16.34
C PHE A 35 6.50 2.24 16.16
N CYS A 36 6.61 1.44 15.10
CA CYS A 36 7.82 0.70 14.79
C CYS A 36 8.54 1.26 13.56
N HIS A 37 7.80 1.61 12.50
CA HIS A 37 8.40 2.01 11.23
C HIS A 37 8.86 3.47 11.16
N ALA A 38 8.63 4.29 12.18
CA ALA A 38 9.23 5.60 12.31
C ALA A 38 10.53 5.59 13.14
N ALA A 39 10.82 4.50 13.85
CA ALA A 39 11.98 4.37 14.71
C ALA A 39 13.17 3.73 13.95
N ASN A 40 14.39 4.10 14.33
CA ASN A 40 15.61 3.44 13.87
C ASN A 40 15.81 2.13 14.65
N MET A 41 15.12 1.09 14.25
CA MET A 41 15.22 -0.22 14.89
C MET A 41 15.93 -1.21 13.95
N PRO A 42 16.80 -2.07 14.46
CA PRO A 42 17.44 -3.11 13.65
C PRO A 42 16.41 -4.00 12.97
N ASN A 43 16.62 -4.32 11.70
CA ASN A 43 15.76 -5.18 10.88
C ASN A 43 14.34 -4.66 10.62
N MET A 44 14.05 -3.42 10.96
CA MET A 44 12.77 -2.77 10.64
C MET A 44 13.00 -1.69 9.58
N PRO A 45 12.35 -1.79 8.40
CA PRO A 45 12.46 -0.74 7.40
C PRO A 45 11.75 0.52 7.89
N LYS A 46 12.47 1.61 7.98
CA LYS A 46 11.91 2.90 8.37
C LYS A 46 11.05 3.47 7.24
N ALA A 47 9.91 4.04 7.58
CA ALA A 47 9.09 4.78 6.62
C ALA A 47 9.91 5.89 5.98
N GLY A 48 9.90 5.97 4.65
CA GLY A 48 10.70 6.90 3.85
C GLY A 48 12.09 6.40 3.46
N ASP A 49 12.56 5.30 4.01
CA ASP A 49 13.82 4.66 3.59
C ASP A 49 13.59 3.83 2.32
N VAL A 50 13.63 4.50 1.18
CA VAL A 50 13.32 3.90 -0.12
C VAL A 50 14.19 2.68 -0.40
N ALA A 51 15.47 2.72 -0.10
CA ALA A 51 16.39 1.60 -0.37
C ALA A 51 16.06 0.37 0.46
N ALA A 52 15.71 0.54 1.73
CA ALA A 52 15.34 -0.57 2.60
C ALA A 52 14.03 -1.25 2.16
N TRP A 53 13.08 -0.47 1.70
CA TRP A 53 11.82 -0.98 1.16
C TRP A 53 11.97 -1.62 -0.21
N GLU A 54 12.82 -1.05 -1.06
CA GLU A 54 13.09 -1.60 -2.39
C GLU A 54 13.61 -3.05 -2.32
N ALA A 55 14.52 -3.32 -1.41
CA ALA A 55 15.03 -4.68 -1.18
C ALA A 55 13.91 -5.65 -0.75
N ARG A 56 12.93 -5.18 0.02
CA ARG A 56 11.78 -5.98 0.46
C ARG A 56 10.72 -6.12 -0.62
N LEU A 57 10.45 -5.09 -1.37
CA LEU A 57 9.51 -5.10 -2.50
C LEU A 57 9.96 -6.04 -3.61
N ALA A 58 11.25 -6.35 -3.71
CA ALA A 58 11.78 -7.36 -4.63
C ALA A 58 11.18 -8.75 -4.40
N ASN A 59 10.66 -9.04 -3.19
CA ASN A 59 9.94 -10.27 -2.89
C ASN A 59 8.47 -10.27 -3.35
N GLY A 60 7.99 -9.14 -3.83
CA GLY A 60 6.61 -8.93 -4.27
C GLY A 60 5.71 -8.35 -3.19
N MET A 61 4.77 -7.52 -3.60
CA MET A 61 3.81 -6.87 -2.69
C MET A 61 2.97 -7.88 -1.91
N ASP A 62 2.57 -8.98 -2.55
CA ASP A 62 1.75 -10.01 -1.90
C ASP A 62 2.46 -10.64 -0.71
N ALA A 63 3.78 -10.84 -0.81
CA ALA A 63 4.59 -11.36 0.30
C ALA A 63 4.64 -10.37 1.47
N LEU A 64 4.72 -9.08 1.20
CA LEU A 64 4.73 -8.03 2.22
C LEU A 64 3.36 -7.91 2.90
N VAL A 65 2.29 -7.94 2.13
CA VAL A 65 0.91 -7.94 2.66
C VAL A 65 0.70 -9.17 3.55
N ALA A 66 1.13 -10.34 3.11
CA ALA A 66 1.05 -11.57 3.91
C ALA A 66 1.82 -11.44 5.23
N SER A 67 2.98 -10.79 5.23
CA SER A 67 3.77 -10.52 6.44
C SER A 67 3.03 -9.61 7.43
N VAL A 68 2.32 -8.61 6.96
CA VAL A 68 1.47 -7.75 7.81
C VAL A 68 0.30 -8.53 8.40
N LYS A 69 -0.35 -9.34 7.59
CA LYS A 69 -1.53 -10.12 8.02
C LYS A 69 -1.19 -11.20 9.02
N ASN A 70 -0.07 -11.87 8.82
CA ASN A 70 0.33 -13.06 9.59
C ASN A 70 1.38 -12.74 10.67
N GLY A 71 2.00 -11.58 10.60
CA GLY A 71 3.15 -11.23 11.40
C GLY A 71 4.46 -11.74 10.81
N LYS A 72 5.55 -11.11 11.18
CA LYS A 72 6.90 -11.53 10.79
C LYS A 72 7.91 -11.12 11.86
N GLY A 73 8.54 -12.09 12.49
CA GLY A 73 9.47 -11.81 13.59
C GLY A 73 8.79 -11.02 14.71
N ALA A 74 9.33 -9.87 15.08
CA ALA A 74 8.75 -8.99 16.10
C ALA A 74 7.52 -8.20 15.63
N MET A 75 7.22 -8.21 14.33
CA MET A 75 6.03 -7.53 13.79
C MET A 75 4.79 -8.38 14.09
N PRO A 76 3.86 -7.87 14.94
CA PRO A 76 2.64 -8.62 15.24
C PRO A 76 1.69 -8.64 14.05
N PRO A 77 0.84 -9.68 13.95
CA PRO A 77 -0.13 -9.76 12.86
C PRO A 77 -1.17 -8.64 12.96
N LYS A 78 -1.52 -8.07 11.81
CA LYS A 78 -2.60 -7.06 11.65
C LYS A 78 -2.55 -5.90 12.65
N ARG A 79 -1.36 -5.49 13.06
CA ARG A 79 -1.15 -4.49 14.12
C ARG A 79 -2.11 -3.29 14.01
N ILE A 80 -3.07 -3.19 14.96
CA ILE A 80 -4.04 -2.09 15.14
C ILE A 80 -5.02 -1.89 13.95
N CYS A 81 -4.75 -2.45 12.78
CA CYS A 81 -5.66 -2.40 11.64
C CYS A 81 -6.23 -3.77 11.31
N MET A 82 -6.97 -4.36 12.24
CA MET A 82 -7.50 -5.72 12.10
C MET A 82 -8.55 -5.85 11.01
N THR A 83 -9.17 -4.74 10.60
CA THR A 83 -10.22 -4.69 9.59
C THR A 83 -9.73 -4.14 8.25
N CYS A 84 -8.43 -3.84 8.11
CA CYS A 84 -7.86 -3.41 6.84
C CYS A 84 -7.97 -4.49 5.78
N THR A 85 -8.28 -4.07 4.56
CA THR A 85 -8.23 -4.92 3.38
C THR A 85 -6.79 -5.12 2.90
N ASP A 86 -6.58 -6.11 2.04
CA ASP A 86 -5.27 -6.34 1.42
C ASP A 86 -4.81 -5.12 0.62
N GLU A 87 -5.73 -4.44 -0.05
CA GLU A 87 -5.46 -3.19 -0.78
C GLU A 87 -5.02 -2.06 0.15
N GLN A 88 -5.62 -1.96 1.33
CA GLN A 88 -5.21 -1.00 2.35
C GLN A 88 -3.82 -1.31 2.90
N TYR A 89 -3.50 -2.57 3.17
CA TYR A 89 -2.16 -2.98 3.57
C TYR A 89 -1.13 -2.68 2.49
N ALA A 90 -1.44 -2.97 1.22
CA ALA A 90 -0.56 -2.64 0.09
C ALA A 90 -0.34 -1.12 -0.03
N ALA A 91 -1.37 -0.32 0.16
CA ALA A 91 -1.28 1.13 0.14
C ALA A 91 -0.44 1.68 1.30
N LEU A 92 -0.55 1.09 2.50
CA LEU A 92 0.28 1.44 3.65
C LEU A 92 1.76 1.13 3.40
N ILE A 93 2.06 -0.03 2.84
CA ILE A 93 3.42 -0.42 2.47
C ILE A 93 3.97 0.54 1.41
N THR A 94 3.19 0.86 0.39
CA THR A 94 3.58 1.82 -0.65
C THR A 94 3.86 3.20 -0.07
N TYR A 95 3.04 3.65 0.87
CA TYR A 95 3.24 4.91 1.57
C TYR A 95 4.57 4.93 2.35
N MET A 96 4.85 3.88 3.11
CA MET A 96 6.10 3.77 3.87
C MET A 96 7.33 3.62 2.96
N ALA A 97 7.18 2.98 1.82
CA ALA A 97 8.26 2.80 0.84
C ALA A 97 8.57 4.06 0.02
N SER A 98 7.72 5.06 0.11
CA SER A 98 7.88 6.33 -0.59
C SER A 98 8.64 7.34 0.26
N PRO A 99 9.33 8.32 -0.37
CA PRO A 99 9.95 9.43 0.38
C PRO A 99 8.93 10.14 1.25
N GLN A 100 9.32 10.46 2.47
CA GLN A 100 8.48 11.19 3.42
C GLN A 100 8.74 12.69 3.36
#